data_991ba79489583057e964a80bd8a7fa34
#
_entry.id   991ba79489583057e964a80bd8a7fa34
#
_cell.length_a   1.000
_cell.length_b   1.000
_cell.length_c   1.000
_cell.angle_alpha   90.00
_cell.angle_beta   90.00
_cell.angle_gamma   90.00
#
_symmetry.space_group_name_H-M   'P 1'
#
loop_
_entity.id
_entity.type
_entity.pdbx_description
1 polymer ?
#
loop_
_entity_poly.entity_id
_entity_poly.type
_entity_poly.pdbx_seq_one_letter_code
_entity_poly.pdbx_strand_id
1 'polypeptide(L)' 'MLNNHDIIRLIETRLDSVSAEYQSVDNKIEIYRLDGDLIILEINKNIFSILYKENKYDFKESSQFFNKLDELIS' A
#
# COMPACT_ATOMS: atom_id res chain seq x y z
N MET A 1 18.86 -4.78 3.03
CA MET A 1 17.54 -5.40 2.83
C MET A 1 16.51 -4.63 3.64
N LEU A 2 15.40 -4.28 3.02
CA LEU A 2 14.32 -3.58 3.72
C LEU A 2 13.48 -4.57 4.52
N ASN A 3 13.16 -4.23 5.75
CA ASN A 3 12.23 -5.03 6.56
C ASN A 3 10.81 -4.44 6.41
N ASN A 4 9.83 -5.10 7.01
CA ASN A 4 8.44 -4.67 6.88
C ASN A 4 8.22 -3.25 7.41
N HIS A 5 8.92 -2.89 8.47
CA HIS A 5 8.80 -1.56 9.04
C HIS A 5 9.29 -0.49 8.05
N ASP A 6 10.40 -0.73 7.37
CA ASP A 6 10.93 0.20 6.39
C ASP A 6 9.99 0.35 5.19
N ILE A 7 9.41 -0.76 4.74
CA ILE A 7 8.43 -0.75 3.64
C ILE A 7 7.21 0.08 4.03
N ILE A 8 6.70 -0.12 5.24
CA ILE A 8 5.54 0.64 5.71
C ILE A 8 5.85 2.14 5.75
N ARG A 9 7.04 2.51 6.22
CA ARG A 9 7.43 3.92 6.25
C ARG A 9 7.52 4.52 4.85
N LEU A 10 8.03 3.77 3.88
CA LEU A 10 8.07 4.24 2.49
C LEU A 10 6.66 4.42 1.93
N ILE A 11 5.75 3.52 2.26
CA ILE A 11 4.36 3.65 1.84
C ILE A 11 3.75 4.91 2.45
N GLU A 12 3.94 5.12 3.74
CA GLU A 12 3.39 6.30 4.43
C GLU A 12 3.94 7.59 3.82
N THR A 13 5.21 7.61 3.48
CA THR A 13 5.82 8.78 2.85
C THR A 13 5.15 9.08 1.51
N ARG A 14 4.88 8.06 0.70
CA ARG A 14 4.20 8.25 -0.57
C ARG A 14 2.77 8.75 -0.39
N LEU A 15 2.06 8.19 0.58
CA LEU A 15 0.69 8.61 0.86
C LEU A 15 0.64 10.05 1.36
N ASP A 16 1.58 10.43 2.21
CA ASP A 16 1.68 11.79 2.69
C ASP A 16 1.95 12.77 1.55
N SER A 17 2.76 12.36 0.58
CA SER A 17 3.12 13.24 -0.54
C SER A 17 1.93 13.55 -1.45
N VAL A 18 0.92 12.69 -1.47
CA VAL A 18 -0.31 12.93 -2.25
C VAL A 18 -1.50 13.31 -1.36
N SER A 19 -1.24 13.57 -0.09
CA SER A 19 -2.25 13.97 0.90
C SER A 19 -3.38 12.95 1.02
N ALA A 20 -3.05 11.67 0.91
CA ALA A 20 -4.04 10.61 1.05
C ALA A 20 -4.39 10.40 2.52
N GLU A 21 -5.64 10.04 2.78
CA GLU A 21 -6.06 9.64 4.11
C GLU A 21 -5.84 8.13 4.26
N TYR A 22 -5.24 7.73 5.36
CA TYR A 22 -4.96 6.32 5.59
C TYR A 22 -4.88 6.01 7.08
N GLN A 23 -5.00 4.72 7.39
CA GLN A 23 -4.82 4.22 8.75
C GLN A 23 -3.89 3.01 8.68
N SER A 24 -2.89 2.98 9.54
CA SER A 24 -1.90 1.91 9.57
C SER A 24 -2.07 1.10 10.86
N VAL A 25 -2.25 -0.22 10.72
CA VAL A 25 -2.40 -1.12 11.87
C VAL A 25 -1.56 -2.37 11.60
N ASP A 26 -0.53 -2.58 12.42
CA ASP A 26 0.40 -3.70 12.27
C ASP A 26 1.02 -3.71 10.86
N ASN A 27 0.78 -4.76 10.08
CA ASN A 27 1.32 -4.88 8.73
C ASN A 27 0.30 -4.52 7.64
N LYS A 28 -0.78 -3.82 8.03
CA LYS A 28 -1.86 -3.49 7.10
C LYS A 28 -2.07 -1.99 7.07
N ILE A 29 -2.28 -1.45 5.87
CA ILE A 29 -2.59 -0.03 5.69
C ILE A 29 -3.88 0.07 4.90
N GLU A 30 -4.85 0.82 5.44
CA GLU A 30 -6.10 1.10 4.76
C GLU A 30 -6.05 2.52 4.23
N ILE A 31 -6.27 2.69 2.93
CA ILE A 31 -6.24 3.99 2.28
C ILE A 31 -7.66 4.35 1.86
N TYR A 32 -8.11 5.54 2.26
CA TYR A 32 -9.45 6.01 1.98
C TYR A 32 -9.42 6.98 0.80
N ARG A 33 -9.99 6.57 -0.33
CA ARG A 33 -10.00 7.39 -1.53
C ARG A 33 -11.14 8.40 -1.48
N LEU A 34 -10.97 9.50 -2.19
CA LEU A 34 -12.00 10.54 -2.25
C LEU A 34 -13.29 10.07 -2.91
N ASP A 35 -13.19 9.06 -3.80
CA ASP A 35 -14.36 8.51 -4.47
C ASP A 35 -15.13 7.49 -3.61
N GLY A 36 -14.67 7.26 -2.38
CA GLY A 36 -15.31 6.33 -1.47
C GLY A 36 -14.76 4.91 -1.51
N ASP A 37 -13.88 4.61 -2.46
CA ASP A 37 -13.25 3.29 -2.53
C ASP A 37 -12.16 3.14 -1.49
N LEU A 38 -11.93 1.91 -1.09
CA LEU A 38 -10.93 1.56 -0.09
C LEU A 38 -9.83 0.73 -0.75
N ILE A 39 -8.58 1.09 -0.48
CA ILE A 39 -7.43 0.30 -0.89
C ILE A 39 -6.82 -0.28 0.37
N ILE A 40 -6.61 -1.59 0.41
CA ILE A 40 -6.01 -2.25 1.55
C ILE A 40 -4.65 -2.81 1.13
N LEU A 41 -3.61 -2.39 1.82
CA LEU A 41 -2.26 -2.90 1.61
C LEU A 41 -1.91 -3.83 2.74
N GLU A 42 -1.32 -4.97 2.41
CA GLU A 42 -0.90 -5.93 3.43
C GLU A 42 0.54 -6.34 3.15
N ILE A 43 1.41 -6.14 4.13
CA ILE A 43 2.83 -6.38 4.00
C ILE A 43 3.19 -7.63 4.78
N ASN A 44 3.36 -8.73 4.07
CA ASN A 44 3.78 -9.98 4.66
C ASN A 44 5.26 -10.22 4.38
N LYS A 45 5.84 -11.22 5.01
CA LYS A 45 7.27 -11.42 5.01
C LYS A 45 7.89 -11.47 3.61
N ASN A 46 7.22 -12.13 2.66
CA ASN A 46 7.76 -12.31 1.31
C ASN A 46 6.79 -11.86 0.23
N ILE A 47 5.64 -11.30 0.60
CA ILE A 47 4.61 -10.94 -0.36
C ILE A 47 4.00 -9.61 0.06
N PHE A 48 3.86 -8.72 -0.92
CA PHE A 48 3.16 -7.45 -0.75
C PHE A 48 1.84 -7.55 -1.48
N SER A 49 0.74 -7.29 -0.79
CA SER A 49 -0.58 -7.47 -1.37
C SER A 49 -1.33 -6.15 -1.43
N ILE A 50 -2.06 -5.94 -2.51
CA ILE A 50 -2.96 -4.80 -2.66
C ILE A 50 -4.35 -5.34 -2.94
N LEU A 51 -5.31 -4.93 -2.12
CA LEU A 51 -6.71 -5.26 -2.34
C LEU A 51 -7.45 -3.98 -2.71
N TYR A 52 -8.01 -3.94 -3.92
CA TYR A 52 -8.72 -2.78 -4.42
C TYR A 52 -9.90 -3.22 -5.26
N LYS A 53 -11.06 -2.74 -4.88
CA LYS A 53 -12.35 -3.19 -5.43
C LYS A 53 -12.43 -4.69 -5.31
N GLU A 54 -12.72 -5.52 -6.00
CA GLU A 54 -12.79 -6.96 -5.79
C GLU A 54 -11.55 -7.70 -6.30
N ASN A 55 -10.46 -6.94 -6.54
CA ASN A 55 -9.24 -7.51 -7.09
C ASN A 55 -8.16 -7.56 -6.03
N LYS A 56 -7.41 -8.66 -6.01
CA LYS A 56 -6.26 -8.80 -5.14
C LYS A 56 -5.00 -8.94 -5.99
N TYR A 57 -4.02 -8.11 -5.70
CA TYR A 57 -2.73 -8.12 -6.42
C TYR A 57 -1.64 -8.50 -5.45
N ASP A 58 -0.89 -9.56 -5.75
CA ASP A 58 0.22 -10.01 -4.92
C ASP A 58 1.53 -9.79 -5.67
N PHE A 59 2.51 -9.22 -4.98
CA PHE A 59 3.82 -8.92 -5.55
C PHE A 59 4.91 -9.48 -4.66
N LYS A 60 5.92 -10.08 -5.26
CA LYS A 60 7.11 -10.55 -4.54
C LYS A 60 8.21 -9.50 -4.50
N GLU A 61 8.17 -8.54 -5.41
CA GLU A 61 9.17 -7.49 -5.49
C GLU A 61 8.57 -6.14 -5.13
N SER A 62 9.29 -5.39 -4.29
CA SER A 62 8.80 -4.10 -3.82
C SER A 62 8.63 -3.10 -4.95
N SER A 63 9.50 -3.13 -5.97
CA SER A 63 9.40 -2.19 -7.08
C SER A 63 8.08 -2.32 -7.83
N GLN A 64 7.65 -3.55 -8.07
CA GLN A 64 6.38 -3.80 -8.75
C GLN A 64 5.19 -3.38 -7.88
N PHE A 65 5.28 -3.65 -6.59
CA PHE A 65 4.27 -3.24 -5.63
C PHE A 65 4.13 -1.71 -5.60
N PHE A 66 5.24 -0.98 -5.52
CA PHE A 66 5.19 0.46 -5.48
C PHE A 66 4.69 1.06 -6.80
N ASN A 67 5.02 0.46 -7.94
CA ASN A 67 4.50 0.92 -9.22
C ASN A 67 2.97 0.81 -9.25
N LYS A 68 2.42 -0.30 -8.79
CA LYS A 68 0.97 -0.47 -8.74
C LYS A 68 0.33 0.48 -7.74
N LEU A 69 0.96 0.67 -6.58
CA LEU A 69 0.46 1.59 -5.58
C LEU A 69 0.40 3.02 -6.14
N ASP A 70 1.48 3.47 -6.79
CA ASP A 70 1.51 4.81 -7.38
C ASP A 70 0.40 4.99 -8.41
N GLU A 71 0.14 3.96 -9.21
CA GLU A 71 -0.95 4.00 -10.18
C GLU A 71 -2.31 4.20 -9.50
N LEU A 72 -2.53 3.53 -8.38
CA LEU A 72 -3.82 3.58 -7.70
C LEU A 72 -4.05 4.87 -6.91
N ILE A 73 -2.99 5.50 -6.43
CA ILE A 73 -3.12 6.70 -5.60
C ILE A 73 -2.91 8.00 -6.37
N SER A 74 -2.47 7.92 -7.61
CA SER A 74 -2.23 9.13 -8.42
C SER A 74 -3.51 9.69 -9.02
#